data_833efee82a04b8500e65561cf00fbf81
#
_entry.id   833efee82a04b8500e65561cf00fbf81
#
_cell.length_a   1.000
_cell.length_b   1.000
_cell.length_c   1.000
_cell.angle_alpha   90.00
_cell.angle_beta   90.00
_cell.angle_gamma   90.00
#
_symmetry.space_group_name_H-M   'P 1'
#
loop_
_entity.id
_entity.type
_entity.pdbx_description
1 polymer ?
#
loop_
_entity_poly.entity_id
_entity_poly.type
_entity_poly.pdbx_seq_one_letter_code
_entity_poly.pdbx_strand_id
1 'polypeptide(L)'
;MAISKAMRAALHALSYPANIDVGKTYKVSRAVRGLRTPLAPLYHLWDHKIERDGHEIRVRIYTPKKQTGQRLLLFFHGGGWVLESVDTYDAVCRNLANRTGCRVASVEYGLAPEHIFPEGLEDCYAAAREVYHNPEQFGVDSQEITLIGDSAGGNLAAAVSLMARDRGEFSVAQQILIYPATHYDHTPDSRFASVRENGTDYLLTAKRVSDYMVLYAGGDASVMQNPYFSPLCAPDLSGQPRTLVITAEFDPLRDEGEAYACALCNAGGDVQMYRMPDALHGYFSLPARFPMVRHTYDLIAKFLNGESIACPTTNATKKI
;
A
#
# COMPACT_ATOMS: atom_id res chain seq x y z
N MET A 1 16.65 -18.31 0.17
CA MET A 1 16.54 -19.69 -0.40
C MET A 1 15.66 -19.60 -1.62
N ALA A 2 16.11 -20.04 -2.78
CA ALA A 2 15.28 -20.01 -3.98
C ALA A 2 14.02 -20.88 -3.79
N ILE A 3 12.87 -20.39 -4.25
CA ILE A 3 11.60 -21.14 -4.23
C ILE A 3 11.82 -22.50 -4.95
N SER A 4 11.53 -23.60 -4.24
CA SER A 4 11.71 -24.96 -4.81
C SER A 4 10.76 -25.17 -5.99
N LYS A 5 11.13 -26.08 -6.93
CA LYS A 5 10.25 -26.45 -8.07
C LYS A 5 8.85 -26.91 -7.60
N ALA A 6 8.78 -27.65 -6.51
CA ALA A 6 7.50 -28.10 -5.93
C ALA A 6 6.66 -26.94 -5.40
N MET A 7 7.28 -25.97 -4.71
CA MET A 7 6.60 -24.75 -4.23
C MET A 7 6.12 -23.91 -5.42
N ARG A 8 6.93 -23.75 -6.46
CA ARG A 8 6.55 -23.03 -7.68
C ARG A 8 5.34 -23.67 -8.37
N ALA A 9 5.32 -25.01 -8.47
CA ALA A 9 4.19 -25.74 -9.02
C ALA A 9 2.90 -25.55 -8.17
N ALA A 10 3.02 -25.56 -6.85
CA ALA A 10 1.91 -25.29 -5.94
C ALA A 10 1.40 -23.85 -6.08
N LEU A 11 2.30 -22.87 -6.16
CA LEU A 11 1.95 -21.47 -6.39
C LEU A 11 1.27 -21.25 -7.74
N HIS A 12 1.78 -21.90 -8.80
CA HIS A 12 1.15 -21.88 -10.12
C HIS A 12 -0.28 -22.44 -10.06
N ALA A 13 -0.50 -23.59 -9.42
CA ALA A 13 -1.82 -24.16 -9.25
C ALA A 13 -2.78 -23.25 -8.45
N LEU A 14 -2.26 -22.55 -7.41
CA LEU A 14 -3.02 -21.56 -6.63
C LEU A 14 -3.28 -20.26 -7.41
N SER A 15 -2.45 -19.96 -8.39
CA SER A 15 -2.60 -18.78 -9.26
C SER A 15 -3.61 -19.05 -10.40
N TYR A 16 -3.87 -20.32 -10.73
CA TYR A 16 -4.79 -20.68 -11.82
C TYR A 16 -6.22 -20.10 -11.66
N PRO A 17 -6.82 -20.06 -10.46
CA PRO A 17 -8.08 -19.36 -10.25
C PRO A 17 -7.98 -17.84 -10.44
N ALA A 18 -6.76 -17.28 -10.45
CA ALA A 18 -6.53 -15.84 -10.69
C ALA A 18 -6.77 -15.42 -12.16
N ASN A 19 -6.96 -16.38 -13.07
CA ASN A 19 -7.39 -16.12 -14.45
C ASN A 19 -8.92 -15.90 -14.58
N ILE A 20 -9.67 -16.01 -13.47
CA ILE A 20 -11.09 -15.70 -13.44
C ILE A 20 -11.22 -14.17 -13.41
N ASP A 21 -12.06 -13.63 -14.28
CA ASP A 21 -12.38 -12.21 -14.38
C ASP A 21 -12.79 -11.64 -13.00
N VAL A 22 -12.02 -10.70 -12.51
CA VAL A 22 -12.24 -10.04 -11.21
C VAL A 22 -13.60 -9.35 -11.20
N GLY A 23 -14.02 -8.73 -12.31
CA GLY A 23 -15.31 -8.04 -12.43
C GLY A 23 -16.51 -8.96 -12.17
N LYS A 24 -16.37 -10.28 -12.41
CA LYS A 24 -17.43 -11.26 -12.15
C LYS A 24 -17.40 -11.84 -10.73
N THR A 25 -16.25 -11.76 -10.04
CA THR A 25 -16.04 -12.50 -8.78
C THR A 25 -15.80 -11.62 -7.56
N TYR A 26 -15.62 -10.30 -7.72
CA TYR A 26 -15.28 -9.41 -6.61
C TYR A 26 -16.31 -9.42 -5.47
N LYS A 27 -17.61 -9.46 -5.79
CA LYS A 27 -18.69 -9.52 -4.76
C LYS A 27 -18.57 -10.78 -3.89
N VAL A 28 -18.32 -11.93 -4.51
CA VAL A 28 -18.13 -13.21 -3.80
C VAL A 28 -16.83 -13.14 -2.99
N SER A 29 -15.76 -12.60 -3.57
CA SER A 29 -14.48 -12.43 -2.89
C SER A 29 -14.59 -11.54 -1.66
N ARG A 30 -15.30 -10.42 -1.74
CA ARG A 30 -15.59 -9.53 -0.59
C ARG A 30 -16.38 -10.26 0.50
N ALA A 31 -17.45 -10.98 0.13
CA ALA A 31 -18.27 -11.72 1.08
C ALA A 31 -17.48 -12.81 1.83
N VAL A 32 -16.67 -13.60 1.12
CA VAL A 32 -15.81 -14.63 1.73
C VAL A 32 -14.76 -14.04 2.65
N ARG A 33 -14.16 -12.90 2.29
CA ARG A 33 -13.16 -12.21 3.13
C ARG A 33 -13.78 -11.62 4.39
N GLY A 34 -14.96 -11.02 4.29
CA GLY A 34 -15.72 -10.52 5.44
C GLY A 34 -16.04 -11.60 6.48
N LEU A 35 -16.31 -12.84 6.05
CA LEU A 35 -16.54 -13.99 6.96
C LEU A 35 -15.31 -14.43 7.75
N ARG A 36 -14.10 -14.07 7.31
CA ARG A 36 -12.83 -14.44 7.98
C ARG A 36 -12.39 -13.44 9.05
N THR A 37 -13.13 -12.37 9.26
CA THR A 37 -12.78 -11.35 10.25
C THR A 37 -13.03 -11.90 11.66
N PRO A 38 -12.02 -12.12 12.50
CA PRO A 38 -12.23 -12.56 13.88
C PRO A 38 -12.91 -11.45 14.66
N LEU A 39 -13.92 -11.79 15.46
CA LEU A 39 -14.48 -10.90 16.47
C LEU A 39 -13.41 -10.67 17.57
N ALA A 40 -12.59 -9.63 17.41
CA ALA A 40 -11.60 -9.26 18.40
C ALA A 40 -12.22 -8.36 19.50
N PRO A 41 -11.75 -8.43 20.75
CA PRO A 41 -12.26 -7.56 21.82
C PRO A 41 -12.08 -6.08 21.48
N LEU A 42 -13.14 -5.32 21.60
CA LEU A 42 -13.29 -3.91 21.17
C LEU A 42 -12.52 -2.87 22.01
N TYR A 43 -11.74 -3.29 23.01
CA TYR A 43 -11.24 -2.40 24.08
C TYR A 43 -10.23 -1.30 23.69
N HIS A 44 -9.76 -1.27 22.43
CA HIS A 44 -8.78 -0.27 21.96
C HIS A 44 -9.07 0.20 20.53
N LEU A 45 -10.32 0.08 20.10
CA LEU A 45 -10.77 0.53 18.79
C LEU A 45 -11.72 1.71 18.97
N TRP A 46 -11.50 2.71 18.16
CA TRP A 46 -12.39 3.85 18.03
C TRP A 46 -12.55 4.15 16.55
N ASP A 47 -13.79 4.26 16.08
CA ASP A 47 -14.10 4.65 14.71
C ASP A 47 -14.44 6.13 14.70
N HIS A 48 -13.61 6.92 14.01
CA HIS A 48 -13.85 8.31 13.68
C HIS A 48 -14.55 8.38 12.32
N LYS A 49 -15.46 9.35 12.17
CA LYS A 49 -16.20 9.56 10.93
C LYS A 49 -15.83 10.91 10.34
N ILE A 50 -15.49 10.91 9.07
CA ILE A 50 -15.18 12.09 8.30
C ILE A 50 -16.27 12.22 7.25
N GLU A 51 -16.82 13.40 7.09
CA GLU A 51 -17.83 13.67 6.06
C GLU A 51 -17.17 14.26 4.82
N ARG A 52 -17.47 13.70 3.65
CA ARG A 52 -17.07 14.23 2.36
C ARG A 52 -18.21 14.08 1.35
N ASP A 53 -18.63 15.18 0.73
CA ASP A 53 -19.63 15.19 -0.36
C ASP A 53 -20.94 14.43 -0.02
N GLY A 54 -21.34 14.45 1.25
CA GLY A 54 -22.59 13.82 1.73
C GLY A 54 -22.46 12.32 2.04
N HIS A 55 -21.26 11.75 2.10
CA HIS A 55 -21.02 10.41 2.61
C HIS A 55 -19.99 10.40 3.75
N GLU A 56 -20.09 9.38 4.60
CA GLU A 56 -19.20 9.19 5.75
C GLU A 56 -18.03 8.27 5.38
N ILE A 57 -16.81 8.72 5.64
CA ILE A 57 -15.60 7.93 5.58
C ILE A 57 -15.27 7.46 7.00
N ARG A 58 -15.29 6.16 7.24
CA ARG A 58 -14.88 5.57 8.51
C ARG A 58 -13.36 5.50 8.61
N VAL A 59 -12.82 6.05 9.70
CA VAL A 59 -11.39 5.94 10.03
C VAL A 59 -11.26 5.22 11.37
N ARG A 60 -10.71 4.00 11.34
CA ARG A 60 -10.52 3.19 12.55
C ARG A 60 -9.17 3.44 13.19
N ILE A 61 -9.20 3.80 14.47
CA ILE A 61 -8.01 4.10 15.25
C ILE A 61 -7.63 2.90 16.10
N TYR A 62 -6.38 2.48 15.97
CA TYR A 62 -5.75 1.43 16.76
C TYR A 62 -4.72 2.06 17.70
N THR A 63 -4.96 1.92 19.00
CA THR A 63 -4.02 2.37 20.03
C THR A 63 -3.11 1.22 20.42
N PRO A 64 -1.78 1.36 20.40
CA PRO A 64 -0.86 0.32 20.79
C PRO A 64 -0.94 0.04 22.30
N LYS A 65 -0.66 -1.20 22.70
CA LYS A 65 -0.59 -1.58 24.14
C LYS A 65 0.48 -0.80 24.90
N LYS A 66 1.57 -0.44 24.21
CA LYS A 66 2.66 0.40 24.74
C LYS A 66 2.96 1.47 23.69
N GLN A 67 2.50 2.68 23.97
CA GLN A 67 2.71 3.83 23.09
C GLN A 67 4.12 4.39 23.28
N THR A 68 4.79 4.70 22.17
CA THR A 68 6.11 5.36 22.13
C THR A 68 5.98 6.68 21.38
N GLY A 69 5.74 7.78 22.10
CA GLY A 69 5.54 9.09 21.49
C GLY A 69 4.13 9.37 20.99
N GLN A 70 3.96 10.43 20.20
CA GLN A 70 2.69 10.90 19.64
C GLN A 70 2.62 10.71 18.13
N ARG A 71 3.11 9.55 17.63
CA ARG A 71 3.17 9.20 16.21
C ARG A 71 1.89 8.55 15.73
N LEU A 72 1.50 8.86 14.49
CA LEU A 72 0.40 8.24 13.78
C LEU A 72 0.86 7.67 12.43
N LEU A 73 0.41 6.45 12.13
CA LEU A 73 0.48 5.85 10.82
C LEU A 73 -0.91 5.92 10.19
N LEU A 74 -1.08 6.78 9.19
CA LEU A 74 -2.32 6.85 8.41
C LEU A 74 -2.24 5.78 7.33
N PHE A 75 -3.02 4.72 7.52
CA PHE A 75 -2.91 3.47 6.78
C PHE A 75 -4.02 3.33 5.73
N PHE A 76 -3.62 3.10 4.49
CA PHE A 76 -4.50 2.74 3.38
C PHE A 76 -4.26 1.27 3.04
N HIS A 77 -5.33 0.47 3.11
CA HIS A 77 -5.22 -0.98 2.89
C HIS A 77 -5.06 -1.34 1.41
N GLY A 78 -4.45 -2.50 1.15
CA GLY A 78 -4.36 -3.08 -0.18
C GLY A 78 -5.69 -3.67 -0.67
N GLY A 79 -5.62 -4.45 -1.75
CA GLY A 79 -6.80 -5.13 -2.31
C GLY A 79 -7.17 -4.68 -3.72
N GLY A 80 -6.25 -4.03 -4.45
CA GLY A 80 -6.45 -3.63 -5.84
C GLY A 80 -7.57 -2.60 -6.01
N TRP A 81 -7.80 -1.72 -5.03
CA TRP A 81 -8.88 -0.72 -4.98
C TRP A 81 -10.30 -1.31 -5.05
N VAL A 82 -10.43 -2.65 -5.06
CA VAL A 82 -11.68 -3.39 -5.30
C VAL A 82 -12.05 -4.27 -4.10
N LEU A 83 -11.06 -4.75 -3.36
CA LEU A 83 -11.24 -5.73 -2.29
C LEU A 83 -10.77 -5.17 -0.95
N GLU A 84 -11.03 -5.96 0.11
CA GLU A 84 -10.63 -5.68 1.48
C GLU A 84 -11.46 -4.54 2.13
N SER A 85 -11.16 -4.29 3.39
CA SER A 85 -11.81 -3.29 4.23
C SER A 85 -10.96 -3.05 5.49
N VAL A 86 -11.30 -2.03 6.26
CA VAL A 86 -10.72 -1.82 7.60
C VAL A 86 -10.91 -3.06 8.50
N ASP A 87 -12.04 -3.77 8.36
CA ASP A 87 -12.31 -4.96 9.18
C ASP A 87 -11.41 -6.15 8.78
N THR A 88 -11.16 -6.36 7.49
CA THR A 88 -10.29 -7.45 7.01
C THR A 88 -8.82 -7.19 7.33
N TYR A 89 -8.42 -5.92 7.46
CA TYR A 89 -7.07 -5.49 7.82
C TYR A 89 -6.85 -5.27 9.33
N ASP A 90 -7.85 -5.59 10.17
CA ASP A 90 -7.78 -5.41 11.62
C ASP A 90 -6.51 -6.02 12.24
N ALA A 91 -6.18 -7.26 11.88
CA ALA A 91 -4.98 -7.94 12.39
C ALA A 91 -3.68 -7.26 11.97
N VAL A 92 -3.60 -6.75 10.73
CA VAL A 92 -2.43 -6.01 10.21
C VAL A 92 -2.25 -4.72 11.00
N CYS A 93 -3.30 -3.92 11.13
CA CYS A 93 -3.25 -2.63 11.81
C CYS A 93 -2.96 -2.77 13.31
N ARG A 94 -3.53 -3.77 13.99
CA ARG A 94 -3.19 -4.09 15.39
C ARG A 94 -1.73 -4.49 15.58
N ASN A 95 -1.22 -5.34 14.69
CA ASN A 95 0.18 -5.75 14.72
C ASN A 95 1.10 -4.55 14.44
N LEU A 96 0.75 -3.73 13.45
CA LEU A 96 1.50 -2.52 13.10
C LEU A 96 1.56 -1.59 14.31
N ALA A 97 0.42 -1.27 14.95
CA ALA A 97 0.37 -0.43 16.14
C ALA A 97 1.25 -0.99 17.27
N ASN A 98 1.08 -2.28 17.61
CA ASN A 98 1.81 -2.89 18.72
C ASN A 98 3.31 -3.05 18.47
N ARG A 99 3.73 -3.23 17.22
CA ARG A 99 5.14 -3.41 16.85
C ARG A 99 5.90 -2.09 16.75
N THR A 100 5.24 -1.05 16.27
CA THR A 100 5.86 0.27 16.12
C THR A 100 5.68 1.17 17.34
N GLY A 101 4.69 0.86 18.21
CA GLY A 101 4.31 1.74 19.32
C GLY A 101 3.58 3.02 18.86
N CYS A 102 3.23 3.10 17.57
CA CYS A 102 2.49 4.21 16.98
C CYS A 102 0.98 3.94 17.00
N ARG A 103 0.17 5.00 17.05
CA ARG A 103 -1.24 4.85 16.67
C ARG A 103 -1.34 4.53 15.18
N VAL A 104 -2.36 3.77 14.79
CA VAL A 104 -2.67 3.51 13.38
C VAL A 104 -4.10 3.97 13.11
N ALA A 105 -4.28 4.82 12.11
CA ALA A 105 -5.57 5.25 11.61
C ALA A 105 -5.79 4.58 10.24
N SER A 106 -6.70 3.61 10.16
CA SER A 106 -7.01 2.88 8.93
C SER A 106 -8.25 3.44 8.28
N VAL A 107 -8.15 3.82 7.01
CA VAL A 107 -9.20 4.50 6.26
C VAL A 107 -10.04 3.51 5.46
N GLU A 108 -11.37 3.56 5.64
CA GLU A 108 -12.35 2.86 4.82
C GLU A 108 -12.70 3.72 3.61
N TYR A 109 -11.89 3.63 2.57
CA TYR A 109 -12.11 4.40 1.34
C TYR A 109 -13.05 3.68 0.37
N GLY A 110 -13.72 4.42 -0.50
CA GLY A 110 -14.63 3.88 -1.51
C GLY A 110 -13.93 2.93 -2.48
N LEU A 111 -14.53 1.75 -2.70
CA LEU A 111 -13.97 0.69 -3.54
C LEU A 111 -14.64 0.65 -4.92
N ALA A 112 -13.82 0.44 -5.94
CA ALA A 112 -14.29 0.15 -7.29
C ALA A 112 -14.95 -1.24 -7.36
N PRO A 113 -15.88 -1.47 -8.29
CA PRO A 113 -16.35 -0.55 -9.32
C PRO A 113 -17.43 0.44 -8.86
N GLU A 114 -17.91 0.35 -7.61
CA GLU A 114 -18.96 1.25 -7.10
C GLU A 114 -18.44 2.69 -6.96
N HIS A 115 -17.16 2.86 -6.59
CA HIS A 115 -16.43 4.11 -6.44
C HIS A 115 -15.17 4.08 -7.30
N ILE A 116 -15.31 4.53 -8.55
CA ILE A 116 -14.19 4.56 -9.49
C ILE A 116 -13.23 5.72 -9.21
N PHE A 117 -12.04 5.68 -9.82
CA PHE A 117 -11.07 6.78 -9.75
C PHE A 117 -11.70 8.12 -10.18
N PRO A 118 -11.51 9.19 -9.42
CA PRO A 118 -10.65 9.31 -8.24
C PRO A 118 -11.39 9.19 -6.86
N GLU A 119 -12.61 8.67 -6.78
CA GLU A 119 -13.44 8.75 -5.56
C GLU A 119 -12.74 8.19 -4.31
N GLY A 120 -12.28 6.94 -4.34
CA GLY A 120 -11.58 6.33 -3.20
C GLY A 120 -10.27 7.04 -2.84
N LEU A 121 -9.59 7.64 -3.83
CA LEU A 121 -8.40 8.46 -3.58
C LEU A 121 -8.76 9.78 -2.88
N GLU A 122 -9.84 10.42 -3.29
CA GLU A 122 -10.34 11.65 -2.64
C GLU A 122 -10.80 11.37 -1.19
N ASP A 123 -11.32 10.18 -0.90
CA ASP A 123 -11.61 9.75 0.47
C ASP A 123 -10.32 9.66 1.31
N CYS A 124 -9.28 9.05 0.76
CA CYS A 124 -7.98 8.97 1.41
C CYS A 124 -7.38 10.35 1.63
N TYR A 125 -7.50 11.25 0.66
CA TYR A 125 -7.05 12.63 0.77
C TYR A 125 -7.83 13.42 1.82
N ALA A 126 -9.16 13.30 1.85
CA ALA A 126 -10.00 13.94 2.85
C ALA A 126 -9.67 13.45 4.27
N ALA A 127 -9.43 12.13 4.43
CA ALA A 127 -8.99 11.56 5.70
C ALA A 127 -7.61 12.10 6.12
N ALA A 128 -6.67 12.19 5.19
CA ALA A 128 -5.36 12.78 5.47
C ALA A 128 -5.50 14.24 5.87
N ARG A 129 -6.23 15.05 5.11
CA ARG A 129 -6.48 16.47 5.41
C ARG A 129 -7.07 16.67 6.80
N GLU A 130 -8.06 15.87 7.18
CA GLU A 130 -8.67 15.93 8.52
C GLU A 130 -7.65 15.65 9.62
N VAL A 131 -6.85 14.59 9.48
CA VAL A 131 -5.84 14.20 10.46
C VAL A 131 -4.74 15.28 10.59
N TYR A 132 -4.31 15.88 9.48
CA TYR A 132 -3.27 16.92 9.50
C TYR A 132 -3.76 18.25 10.04
N HIS A 133 -5.04 18.61 9.85
CA HIS A 133 -5.61 19.85 10.36
C HIS A 133 -6.08 19.77 11.80
N ASN A 134 -6.46 18.57 12.29
CA ASN A 134 -6.99 18.35 13.63
C ASN A 134 -6.22 17.23 14.37
N PRO A 135 -4.87 17.28 14.45
CA PRO A 135 -4.05 16.18 14.98
C PRO A 135 -4.34 15.89 16.45
N GLU A 136 -4.78 16.88 17.23
CA GLU A 136 -5.15 16.73 18.63
C GLU A 136 -6.36 15.80 18.84
N GLN A 137 -7.29 15.73 17.89
CA GLN A 137 -8.42 14.78 17.96
C GLN A 137 -7.94 13.32 17.85
N PHE A 138 -6.80 13.12 17.19
CA PHE A 138 -6.15 11.81 17.06
C PHE A 138 -5.08 11.60 18.14
N GLY A 139 -4.82 12.61 18.99
CA GLY A 139 -3.84 12.60 20.05
C GLY A 139 -2.41 12.43 19.54
N VAL A 140 -2.07 13.12 18.47
CA VAL A 140 -0.78 13.04 17.76
C VAL A 140 -0.23 14.43 17.45
N ASP A 141 1.04 14.50 17.06
CA ASP A 141 1.65 15.71 16.51
C ASP A 141 1.55 15.68 14.98
N SER A 142 1.22 16.79 14.35
CA SER A 142 1.11 16.90 12.89
C SER A 142 2.43 16.57 12.16
N GLN A 143 3.56 16.81 12.79
CA GLN A 143 4.89 16.46 12.24
C GLN A 143 5.23 14.97 12.37
N GLU A 144 4.49 14.23 13.18
CA GLU A 144 4.69 12.81 13.47
C GLU A 144 3.67 11.91 12.75
N ILE A 145 3.01 12.44 11.69
CA ILE A 145 2.08 11.68 10.85
C ILE A 145 2.84 11.11 9.65
N THR A 146 2.72 9.79 9.45
CA THR A 146 3.32 9.07 8.32
C THR A 146 2.20 8.43 7.48
N LEU A 147 2.18 8.69 6.17
CA LEU A 147 1.32 7.94 5.26
C LEU A 147 1.91 6.55 5.03
N ILE A 148 1.08 5.53 5.10
CA ILE A 148 1.53 4.15 4.88
C ILE A 148 0.44 3.34 4.19
N GLY A 149 0.84 2.46 3.29
CA GLY A 149 -0.08 1.51 2.66
C GLY A 149 0.65 0.40 1.94
N ASP A 150 -0.10 -0.64 1.61
CA ASP A 150 0.39 -1.80 0.90
C ASP A 150 -0.34 -2.00 -0.43
N SER A 151 0.36 -2.39 -1.50
CA SER A 151 -0.23 -2.66 -2.82
C SER A 151 -0.98 -1.41 -3.37
N ALA A 152 -2.28 -1.53 -3.65
CA ALA A 152 -3.16 -0.41 -3.98
C ALA A 152 -3.16 0.67 -2.89
N GLY A 153 -3.06 0.30 -1.61
CA GLY A 153 -2.92 1.27 -0.51
C GLY A 153 -1.58 2.01 -0.54
N GLY A 154 -0.51 1.35 -0.99
CA GLY A 154 0.77 1.99 -1.25
C GLY A 154 0.70 2.99 -2.41
N ASN A 155 -0.07 2.67 -3.45
CA ASN A 155 -0.42 3.61 -4.52
C ASN A 155 -1.15 4.84 -3.96
N LEU A 156 -2.22 4.61 -3.16
CA LEU A 156 -3.00 5.68 -2.55
C LEU A 156 -2.14 6.58 -1.65
N ALA A 157 -1.22 6.01 -0.87
CA ALA A 157 -0.29 6.79 -0.05
C ALA A 157 0.60 7.70 -0.90
N ALA A 158 1.18 7.17 -1.98
CA ALA A 158 1.98 7.95 -2.93
C ALA A 158 1.17 9.04 -3.63
N ALA A 159 -0.05 8.72 -4.07
CA ALA A 159 -0.95 9.66 -4.73
C ALA A 159 -1.41 10.79 -3.78
N VAL A 160 -1.80 10.46 -2.53
CA VAL A 160 -2.16 11.46 -1.50
C VAL A 160 -0.98 12.40 -1.21
N SER A 161 0.24 11.87 -1.17
CA SER A 161 1.44 12.68 -0.99
C SER A 161 1.67 13.65 -2.15
N LEU A 162 1.49 13.21 -3.41
CA LEU A 162 1.55 14.08 -4.59
C LEU A 162 0.45 15.15 -4.53
N MET A 163 -0.79 14.76 -4.22
CA MET A 163 -1.91 15.69 -4.10
C MET A 163 -1.68 16.73 -3.01
N ALA A 164 -1.13 16.34 -1.86
CA ALA A 164 -0.82 17.25 -0.76
C ALA A 164 0.17 18.34 -1.19
N ARG A 165 1.25 17.95 -1.89
CA ARG A 165 2.19 18.90 -2.49
C ARG A 165 1.52 19.84 -3.48
N ASP A 166 0.74 19.28 -4.40
CA ASP A 166 0.18 20.04 -5.53
C ASP A 166 -0.96 20.97 -5.08
N ARG A 167 -1.74 20.57 -4.07
CA ARG A 167 -2.82 21.38 -3.50
C ARG A 167 -2.36 22.35 -2.41
N GLY A 168 -1.23 22.04 -1.74
CA GLY A 168 -0.66 22.88 -0.70
C GLY A 168 -1.49 23.02 0.58
N GLU A 169 -2.41 22.08 0.83
CA GLU A 169 -3.31 22.16 2.00
C GLU A 169 -2.65 21.61 3.28
N PHE A 170 -1.74 20.66 3.16
CA PHE A 170 -0.92 20.12 4.26
C PHE A 170 0.40 19.56 3.72
N SER A 171 1.36 19.36 4.61
CA SER A 171 2.68 18.83 4.25
C SER A 171 2.91 17.46 4.84
N VAL A 172 3.20 16.48 3.98
CA VAL A 172 3.53 15.12 4.39
C VAL A 172 5.02 15.03 4.71
N ALA A 173 5.39 14.64 5.93
CA ALA A 173 6.78 14.52 6.35
C ALA A 173 7.40 13.17 5.94
N GLN A 174 6.62 12.10 6.01
CA GLN A 174 7.09 10.74 5.75
C GLN A 174 6.02 9.89 5.06
N GLN A 175 6.48 8.96 4.19
CA GLN A 175 5.63 7.91 3.63
C GLN A 175 6.32 6.56 3.59
N ILE A 176 5.54 5.48 3.72
CA ILE A 176 6.00 4.09 3.67
C ILE A 176 5.12 3.33 2.67
N LEU A 177 5.75 2.84 1.62
CA LEU A 177 5.09 2.19 0.49
C LEU A 177 5.50 0.71 0.45
N ILE A 178 4.57 -0.19 0.73
CA ILE A 178 4.83 -1.63 0.78
C ILE A 178 4.34 -2.25 -0.52
N TYR A 179 5.24 -2.78 -1.34
CA TYR A 179 5.01 -3.31 -2.70
C TYR A 179 3.96 -2.51 -3.49
N PRO A 180 4.16 -1.18 -3.64
CA PRO A 180 3.14 -0.29 -4.20
C PRO A 180 2.90 -0.55 -5.69
N ALA A 181 1.66 -0.39 -6.15
CA ALA A 181 1.34 -0.21 -7.56
C ALA A 181 1.64 1.24 -7.96
N THR A 182 2.55 1.46 -8.90
CA THR A 182 3.01 2.82 -9.26
C THR A 182 2.89 3.15 -10.75
N HIS A 183 2.57 2.14 -11.58
CA HIS A 183 2.47 2.27 -13.02
C HIS A 183 1.29 1.47 -13.58
N TYR A 184 0.77 1.87 -14.73
CA TYR A 184 -0.44 1.28 -15.33
C TYR A 184 -0.18 0.12 -16.29
N ASP A 185 1.05 -0.04 -16.81
CA ASP A 185 1.33 -1.01 -17.86
C ASP A 185 1.81 -2.35 -17.30
N HIS A 186 0.91 -3.33 -17.33
CA HIS A 186 1.16 -4.72 -16.95
C HIS A 186 0.93 -5.68 -18.11
N THR A 187 1.08 -5.18 -19.35
CA THR A 187 1.00 -5.99 -20.57
C THR A 187 2.27 -6.85 -20.75
N PRO A 188 2.25 -7.87 -21.62
CA PRO A 188 3.45 -8.63 -21.94
C PRO A 188 4.62 -7.79 -22.49
N ASP A 189 4.31 -6.62 -23.08
CA ASP A 189 5.28 -5.68 -23.63
C ASP A 189 5.77 -4.64 -22.62
N SER A 190 5.33 -4.73 -21.37
CA SER A 190 5.74 -3.81 -20.30
C SER A 190 7.26 -3.71 -20.20
N ARG A 191 7.75 -2.50 -19.98
CA ARG A 191 9.19 -2.22 -19.74
C ARG A 191 9.72 -2.90 -18.48
N PHE A 192 8.85 -3.30 -17.55
CA PHE A 192 9.23 -3.94 -16.29
C PHE A 192 9.38 -5.44 -16.45
N ALA A 193 10.59 -5.94 -16.21
CA ALA A 193 10.89 -7.36 -16.32
C ALA A 193 10.07 -8.21 -15.35
N SER A 194 9.81 -7.70 -14.13
CA SER A 194 9.03 -8.38 -13.10
C SER A 194 7.60 -8.73 -13.55
N VAL A 195 7.01 -7.95 -14.45
CA VAL A 195 5.68 -8.25 -15.04
C VAL A 195 5.72 -9.60 -15.79
N ARG A 196 6.80 -9.86 -16.55
CA ARG A 196 6.97 -11.12 -17.28
C ARG A 196 7.50 -12.26 -16.40
N GLU A 197 8.46 -11.95 -15.52
CA GLU A 197 9.10 -12.93 -14.63
C GLU A 197 8.15 -13.47 -13.58
N ASN A 198 7.31 -12.60 -13.01
CA ASN A 198 6.48 -12.90 -11.84
C ASN A 198 4.97 -12.81 -12.11
N GLY A 199 4.56 -12.44 -13.32
CA GLY A 199 3.16 -12.14 -13.64
C GLY A 199 2.25 -13.35 -13.88
N THR A 200 2.75 -14.60 -13.74
CA THR A 200 1.94 -15.81 -14.02
C THR A 200 1.84 -16.78 -12.83
N ASP A 201 2.93 -16.94 -12.04
CA ASP A 201 3.08 -18.10 -11.16
C ASP A 201 3.03 -17.79 -9.65
N TYR A 202 2.89 -16.51 -9.25
CA TYR A 202 3.14 -16.08 -7.87
C TYR A 202 1.93 -15.39 -7.20
N LEU A 203 0.74 -15.98 -7.29
CA LEU A 203 -0.53 -15.55 -6.69
C LEU A 203 -1.12 -14.29 -7.32
N LEU A 204 -0.42 -13.15 -7.31
CA LEU A 204 -0.78 -11.97 -8.08
C LEU A 204 -0.26 -12.12 -9.49
N THR A 205 -1.16 -12.12 -10.47
CA THR A 205 -0.78 -12.18 -11.89
C THR A 205 -0.87 -10.80 -12.54
N ALA A 206 -0.09 -10.57 -13.59
CA ALA A 206 -0.14 -9.33 -14.39
C ALA A 206 -1.56 -9.08 -14.93
N LYS A 207 -2.24 -10.15 -15.37
CA LYS A 207 -3.65 -10.07 -15.79
C LYS A 207 -4.54 -9.56 -14.66
N ARG A 208 -4.36 -10.07 -13.44
CA ARG A 208 -5.17 -9.67 -12.29
C ARG A 208 -4.94 -8.20 -11.91
N VAL A 209 -3.69 -7.74 -12.00
CA VAL A 209 -3.37 -6.32 -11.80
C VAL A 209 -4.10 -5.47 -12.83
N SER A 210 -4.03 -5.84 -14.12
CA SER A 210 -4.75 -5.16 -15.19
C SER A 210 -6.27 -5.16 -14.96
N ASP A 211 -6.86 -6.28 -14.55
CA ASP A 211 -8.31 -6.37 -14.25
C ASP A 211 -8.71 -5.38 -13.13
N TYR A 212 -7.92 -5.29 -12.05
CA TYR A 212 -8.16 -4.33 -10.97
C TYR A 212 -8.07 -2.88 -11.46
N MET A 213 -7.06 -2.56 -12.26
CA MET A 213 -6.89 -1.22 -12.82
C MET A 213 -8.03 -0.82 -13.73
N VAL A 214 -8.52 -1.73 -14.57
CA VAL A 214 -9.70 -1.49 -15.43
C VAL A 214 -10.94 -1.19 -14.59
N LEU A 215 -11.17 -1.95 -13.50
CA LEU A 215 -12.29 -1.68 -12.58
C LEU A 215 -12.13 -0.34 -11.87
N TYR A 216 -10.93 -0.04 -11.37
CA TYR A 216 -10.65 1.23 -10.71
C TYR A 216 -10.77 2.43 -11.64
N ALA A 217 -10.36 2.29 -12.91
CA ALA A 217 -10.50 3.30 -13.94
C ALA A 217 -11.96 3.46 -14.46
N GLY A 218 -12.90 2.61 -14.03
CA GLY A 218 -14.27 2.62 -14.56
C GLY A 218 -14.34 2.25 -16.04
N GLY A 219 -13.33 1.55 -16.57
CA GLY A 219 -13.20 1.20 -17.98
C GLY A 219 -12.57 2.30 -18.87
N ASP A 220 -12.29 3.48 -18.33
CA ASP A 220 -11.62 4.56 -19.06
C ASP A 220 -10.08 4.43 -18.94
N ALA A 221 -9.45 3.88 -19.99
CA ALA A 221 -8.00 3.72 -20.00
C ALA A 221 -7.23 5.06 -20.00
N SER A 222 -7.86 6.17 -20.37
CA SER A 222 -7.19 7.48 -20.43
C SER A 222 -6.77 7.99 -19.06
N VAL A 223 -7.53 7.66 -18.01
CA VAL A 223 -7.21 8.07 -16.63
C VAL A 223 -6.03 7.31 -16.03
N MET A 224 -5.64 6.17 -16.59
CA MET A 224 -4.57 5.33 -16.02
C MET A 224 -3.19 6.01 -16.09
N GLN A 225 -3.00 6.97 -17.00
CA GLN A 225 -1.75 7.75 -17.09
C GLN A 225 -1.76 9.00 -16.19
N ASN A 226 -2.87 9.27 -15.49
CA ASN A 226 -2.92 10.35 -14.53
C ASN A 226 -1.89 10.11 -13.41
N PRO A 227 -1.08 11.10 -13.02
CA PRO A 227 -0.09 10.97 -11.93
C PRO A 227 -0.65 10.49 -10.60
N TYR A 228 -1.91 10.76 -10.33
CA TYR A 228 -2.57 10.30 -9.10
C TYR A 228 -3.13 8.87 -9.21
N PHE A 229 -3.27 8.34 -10.44
CA PHE A 229 -3.55 6.93 -10.69
C PHE A 229 -2.24 6.12 -10.74
N SER A 230 -1.24 6.63 -11.44
CA SER A 230 0.07 6.02 -11.68
C SER A 230 1.18 6.98 -11.24
N PRO A 231 1.58 6.98 -9.97
CA PRO A 231 2.53 7.95 -9.43
C PRO A 231 3.87 8.03 -10.16
N LEU A 232 4.32 6.94 -10.77
CA LEU A 232 5.53 6.92 -11.59
C LEU A 232 5.39 7.71 -12.91
N CYS A 233 4.18 8.07 -13.30
CA CYS A 233 3.91 8.92 -14.47
C CYS A 233 3.93 10.42 -14.14
N ALA A 234 4.16 10.80 -12.88
CA ALA A 234 4.25 12.20 -12.50
C ALA A 234 5.42 12.88 -13.23
N PRO A 235 5.20 14.03 -13.86
CA PRO A 235 6.24 14.75 -14.59
C PRO A 235 7.30 15.35 -13.65
N ASP A 236 6.94 15.58 -12.40
CA ASP A 236 7.81 16.08 -11.34
C ASP A 236 7.53 15.34 -10.03
N LEU A 237 8.59 14.77 -9.45
CA LEU A 237 8.59 14.08 -8.17
C LEU A 237 9.38 14.83 -7.09
N SER A 238 9.77 16.08 -7.36
CA SER A 238 10.43 16.92 -6.36
C SER A 238 9.49 17.27 -5.19
N GLY A 239 10.06 17.58 -4.04
CA GLY A 239 9.29 17.96 -2.85
C GLY A 239 8.47 16.83 -2.22
N GLN A 240 8.72 15.56 -2.62
CA GLN A 240 8.09 14.43 -1.96
C GLN A 240 8.73 14.13 -0.60
N PRO A 241 7.97 13.57 0.36
CA PRO A 241 8.43 13.33 1.72
C PRO A 241 9.55 12.30 1.78
N ARG A 242 10.21 12.21 2.93
CA ARG A 242 11.11 11.11 3.25
C ARG A 242 10.36 9.78 3.06
N THR A 243 10.91 8.89 2.22
CA THR A 243 10.19 7.72 1.71
C THR A 243 10.90 6.41 2.01
N LEU A 244 10.15 5.42 2.51
CA LEU A 244 10.56 4.02 2.53
C LEU A 244 9.75 3.24 1.50
N VAL A 245 10.43 2.57 0.55
CA VAL A 245 9.80 1.64 -0.38
C VAL A 245 10.25 0.22 -0.05
N ILE A 246 9.31 -0.68 0.23
CA ILE A 246 9.59 -2.11 0.43
C ILE A 246 8.94 -2.88 -0.71
N THR A 247 9.71 -3.62 -1.51
CA THR A 247 9.21 -4.46 -2.59
C THR A 247 9.29 -5.94 -2.23
N ALA A 248 8.54 -6.80 -2.90
CA ALA A 248 8.63 -8.25 -2.76
C ALA A 248 9.41 -8.84 -3.94
N GLU A 249 10.26 -9.85 -3.69
CA GLU A 249 11.12 -10.43 -4.74
C GLU A 249 10.31 -11.06 -5.87
N PHE A 250 9.28 -11.83 -5.54
CA PHE A 250 8.44 -12.55 -6.49
C PHE A 250 7.08 -11.85 -6.66
N ASP A 251 7.13 -10.64 -7.25
CA ASP A 251 5.99 -9.75 -7.40
C ASP A 251 6.03 -9.09 -8.79
N PRO A 252 4.95 -9.10 -9.57
CA PRO A 252 4.90 -8.36 -10.83
C PRO A 252 5.09 -6.85 -10.64
N LEU A 253 4.75 -6.28 -9.47
CA LEU A 253 4.89 -4.85 -9.14
C LEU A 253 6.30 -4.48 -8.64
N ARG A 254 7.24 -5.45 -8.52
CA ARG A 254 8.58 -5.23 -7.97
C ARG A 254 9.31 -4.09 -8.67
N ASP A 255 9.47 -4.20 -9.97
CA ASP A 255 10.33 -3.30 -10.74
C ASP A 255 9.75 -1.88 -10.85
N GLU A 256 8.42 -1.73 -10.92
CA GLU A 256 7.78 -0.41 -10.94
C GLU A 256 7.89 0.30 -9.59
N GLY A 257 7.75 -0.44 -8.46
CA GLY A 257 7.97 0.11 -7.12
C GLY A 257 9.42 0.57 -6.92
N GLU A 258 10.39 -0.20 -7.41
CA GLU A 258 11.82 0.17 -7.38
C GLU A 258 12.12 1.35 -8.32
N ALA A 259 11.50 1.39 -9.50
CA ALA A 259 11.62 2.51 -10.42
C ALA A 259 11.06 3.81 -9.80
N TYR A 260 9.96 3.71 -9.05
CA TYR A 260 9.40 4.86 -8.34
C TYR A 260 10.36 5.37 -7.24
N ALA A 261 10.94 4.45 -6.46
CA ALA A 261 11.96 4.81 -5.47
C ALA A 261 13.17 5.51 -6.11
N CYS A 262 13.66 4.99 -7.24
CA CYS A 262 14.76 5.61 -8.00
C CYS A 262 14.37 6.99 -8.55
N ALA A 263 13.14 7.15 -9.07
CA ALA A 263 12.65 8.42 -9.59
C ALA A 263 12.53 9.49 -8.49
N LEU A 264 12.04 9.13 -7.32
CA LEU A 264 12.02 10.00 -6.14
C LEU A 264 13.44 10.43 -5.72
N CYS A 265 14.38 9.49 -5.68
CA CYS A 265 15.79 9.77 -5.36
C CYS A 265 16.42 10.72 -6.39
N ASN A 266 16.18 10.48 -7.68
CA ASN A 266 16.67 11.35 -8.77
C ASN A 266 16.06 12.76 -8.72
N ALA A 267 14.87 12.92 -8.16
CA ALA A 267 14.24 14.20 -7.91
C ALA A 267 14.72 14.90 -6.62
N GLY A 268 15.75 14.34 -5.95
CA GLY A 268 16.37 14.92 -4.75
C GLY A 268 15.71 14.48 -3.43
N GLY A 269 14.84 13.45 -3.45
CA GLY A 269 14.16 12.94 -2.26
C GLY A 269 15.07 12.09 -1.36
N ASP A 270 14.80 12.09 -0.05
CA ASP A 270 15.37 11.14 0.93
C ASP A 270 14.63 9.81 0.85
N VAL A 271 15.22 8.84 0.17
CA VAL A 271 14.57 7.55 -0.14
C VAL A 271 15.39 6.38 0.37
N GLN A 272 14.74 5.49 1.09
CA GLN A 272 15.28 4.19 1.47
C GLN A 272 14.47 3.10 0.78
N MET A 273 15.14 2.09 0.23
CA MET A 273 14.49 0.99 -0.48
C MET A 273 14.98 -0.35 0.04
N TYR A 274 14.06 -1.30 0.18
CA TYR A 274 14.38 -2.67 0.58
C TYR A 274 13.57 -3.67 -0.23
N ARG A 275 14.26 -4.59 -0.94
CA ARG A 275 13.61 -5.74 -1.56
C ARG A 275 13.54 -6.88 -0.56
N MET A 276 12.33 -7.31 -0.18
CA MET A 276 12.11 -8.44 0.72
C MET A 276 12.39 -9.75 -0.02
N PRO A 277 13.46 -10.47 0.37
CA PRO A 277 13.80 -11.72 -0.30
C PRO A 277 12.77 -12.82 -0.02
N ASP A 278 12.61 -13.72 -0.98
CA ASP A 278 11.67 -14.86 -0.94
C ASP A 278 10.19 -14.45 -0.72
N ALA A 279 9.84 -13.17 -0.81
CA ALA A 279 8.50 -12.68 -0.55
C ALA A 279 7.65 -12.65 -1.83
N LEU A 280 6.37 -12.97 -1.67
CA LEU A 280 5.33 -12.84 -2.67
C LEU A 280 4.54 -11.57 -2.45
N HIS A 281 3.85 -11.06 -3.48
CA HIS A 281 2.90 -9.97 -3.30
C HIS A 281 1.85 -10.30 -2.22
N GLY A 282 1.50 -9.31 -1.40
CA GLY A 282 0.50 -9.48 -0.33
C GLY A 282 1.03 -10.18 0.94
N TYR A 283 2.33 -10.50 1.03
CA TYR A 283 2.89 -11.19 2.19
C TYR A 283 2.67 -10.44 3.52
N PHE A 284 2.53 -9.12 3.48
CA PHE A 284 2.35 -8.29 4.68
C PHE A 284 1.03 -8.58 5.42
N SER A 285 0.01 -9.07 4.72
CA SER A 285 -1.26 -9.51 5.31
C SER A 285 -1.21 -10.90 5.95
N LEU A 286 -0.08 -11.63 5.82
CA LEU A 286 0.13 -12.90 6.51
C LEU A 286 0.30 -12.70 8.02
N PRO A 287 0.07 -13.77 8.83
CA PRO A 287 0.30 -13.69 10.26
C PRO A 287 1.71 -13.21 10.63
N ALA A 288 1.82 -12.36 11.66
CA ALA A 288 3.08 -11.76 12.12
C ALA A 288 4.15 -12.79 12.59
N ARG A 289 3.82 -14.10 12.68
CA ARG A 289 4.79 -15.16 12.94
C ARG A 289 5.73 -15.45 11.76
N PHE A 290 5.36 -15.05 10.53
CA PHE A 290 6.21 -15.23 9.37
C PHE A 290 7.42 -14.28 9.43
N PRO A 291 8.65 -14.77 9.14
CA PRO A 291 9.87 -13.95 9.26
C PRO A 291 9.84 -12.69 8.44
N MET A 292 9.38 -12.75 7.18
CA MET A 292 9.30 -11.59 6.28
C MET A 292 8.34 -10.51 6.81
N VAL A 293 7.22 -10.90 7.43
CA VAL A 293 6.27 -9.96 8.03
C VAL A 293 6.89 -9.25 9.24
N ARG A 294 7.57 -10.02 10.13
CA ARG A 294 8.28 -9.41 11.27
C ARG A 294 9.36 -8.44 10.80
N HIS A 295 10.14 -8.87 9.82
CA HIS A 295 11.21 -8.03 9.27
C HIS A 295 10.67 -6.73 8.67
N THR A 296 9.49 -6.76 8.01
CA THR A 296 8.83 -5.55 7.53
C THR A 296 8.48 -4.60 8.67
N TYR A 297 7.93 -5.09 9.79
CA TYR A 297 7.67 -4.25 10.95
C TYR A 297 8.97 -3.67 11.54
N ASP A 298 10.06 -4.44 11.55
CA ASP A 298 11.37 -3.97 12.03
C ASP A 298 11.94 -2.87 11.11
N LEU A 299 11.79 -3.00 9.79
CA LEU A 299 12.18 -1.98 8.82
C LEU A 299 11.36 -0.69 9.01
N ILE A 300 10.04 -0.82 9.17
CA ILE A 300 9.15 0.30 9.46
C ILE A 300 9.60 1.03 10.73
N ALA A 301 9.84 0.28 11.83
CA ALA A 301 10.27 0.87 13.09
C ALA A 301 11.63 1.60 12.96
N LYS A 302 12.60 1.01 12.26
CA LYS A 302 13.89 1.66 11.98
C LYS A 302 13.72 2.95 11.18
N PHE A 303 12.94 2.91 10.12
CA PHE A 303 12.65 4.09 9.32
C PHE A 303 12.03 5.21 10.16
N LEU A 304 11.00 4.91 10.94
CA LEU A 304 10.34 5.89 11.82
C LEU A 304 11.29 6.48 12.87
N ASN A 305 12.31 5.74 13.30
CA ASN A 305 13.34 6.21 14.24
C ASN A 305 14.50 6.96 13.57
N GLY A 306 14.46 7.19 12.26
CA GLY A 306 15.55 7.86 11.55
C GLY A 306 16.77 6.98 11.28
N GLU A 307 16.66 5.66 11.51
CA GLU A 307 17.76 4.74 11.28
C GLU A 307 17.92 4.43 9.78
N SER A 308 19.16 4.20 9.35
CA SER A 308 19.45 3.77 7.99
C SER A 308 19.10 2.29 7.80
N ILE A 309 18.42 1.98 6.71
CA ILE A 309 18.10 0.61 6.30
C ILE A 309 19.18 0.14 5.33
N ALA A 310 19.98 -0.85 5.75
CA ALA A 310 20.95 -1.47 4.87
C ALA A 310 20.21 -2.23 3.77
N CYS A 311 20.36 -1.79 2.51
CA CYS A 311 19.92 -2.59 1.37
C CYS A 311 20.74 -3.89 1.35
N PRO A 312 20.16 -5.09 1.36
CA PRO A 312 20.92 -6.29 1.09
C PRO A 312 21.48 -6.12 -0.32
N THR A 313 22.81 -6.08 -0.40
CA THR A 313 23.55 -5.88 -1.64
C THR A 313 23.13 -6.89 -2.69
N THR A 314 22.16 -6.54 -3.50
CA THR A 314 22.03 -7.13 -4.83
C THR A 314 23.08 -6.43 -5.69
N ASN A 315 23.87 -7.19 -6.43
CA ASN A 315 24.88 -6.72 -7.42
C ASN A 315 24.25 -5.89 -8.57
N ALA A 316 23.41 -4.93 -8.27
CA ALA A 316 22.69 -4.08 -9.21
C ALA A 316 23.24 -2.64 -9.29
N THR A 317 24.45 -2.40 -8.80
CA THR A 317 25.22 -1.20 -9.17
C THR A 317 26.09 -1.52 -10.40
N LYS A 318 25.47 -1.89 -11.50
CA LYS A 318 26.08 -1.82 -12.83
C LYS A 318 25.06 -1.17 -13.77
N LYS A 319 25.32 0.13 -14.01
CA LYS A 319 24.99 0.93 -15.20
C LYS A 319 23.54 0.83 -15.70
N ILE A 320 22.75 1.84 -15.40
CA ILE A 320 21.83 2.42 -16.35
C ILE A 320 22.50 3.65 -16.97
#